data_50e23e6f2f3252c08bcf69eda42ce2de
#
_entry.id   50e23e6f2f3252c08bcf69eda42ce2de
#
_cell.length_a   1.000
_cell.length_b   1.000
_cell.length_c   1.000
_cell.angle_alpha   90.00
_cell.angle_beta   90.00
_cell.angle_gamma   90.00
#
_symmetry.space_group_name_H-M   'P 1'
#
loop_
_entity.id
_entity.type
_entity.pdbx_description
1 polymer ?
#
loop_
_entity_poly.entity_id
_entity_poly.type
_entity_poly.pdbx_seq_one_letter_code
_entity_poly.pdbx_strand_id
1 'polypeptide(L)'
;MLFRNRPDGTYIKVPSFKKVLTYTCPTRDEASLYYKDTIVMDAAIALLLKENRGKSAKDRINILHLIVASFVRTIVERPLINTFVSGHSFYQRNEISFSLVAKKQLTDEGTEGLVKVCFQPMDTIWQVAERMRRAVEEGKSDRGSSSEREVDFLMSMPQPLASAFMWLYRLLDTRNLLPGSLIANDPSYSSGLITNLGSIGIDGVFHHLFNWGNSGLIMAIGKIK
;
A
#
# COMPACT_ATOMS: atom_id res chain seq x y z
N MET A 1 -18.46 5.06 21.10
CA MET A 1 -18.03 5.58 19.80
C MET A 1 -19.26 5.62 18.91
N LEU A 2 -19.73 6.82 18.55
CA LEU A 2 -20.99 7.02 17.80
C LEU A 2 -20.90 6.54 16.33
N PHE A 3 -19.70 6.52 15.76
CA PHE A 3 -19.47 6.16 14.34
C PHE A 3 -18.50 4.99 14.24
N ARG A 4 -19.02 3.77 14.08
CA ARG A 4 -18.23 2.55 13.88
C ARG A 4 -18.11 2.14 12.41
N ASN A 5 -18.90 2.74 11.54
CA ASN A 5 -18.90 2.39 10.13
C ASN A 5 -17.81 3.18 9.40
N ARG A 6 -16.95 2.47 8.71
CA ARG A 6 -15.95 3.03 7.80
C ARG A 6 -16.17 2.50 6.40
N PRO A 7 -15.93 3.31 5.36
CA PRO A 7 -16.10 2.84 3.98
C PRO A 7 -15.05 1.78 3.60
N ASP A 8 -13.86 1.81 4.18
CA ASP A 8 -12.71 0.96 3.88
C ASP A 8 -12.53 -0.24 4.83
N GLY A 9 -13.36 -0.35 5.88
CA GLY A 9 -13.18 -1.43 6.85
C GLY A 9 -14.38 -1.73 7.72
N THR A 10 -14.50 -2.99 8.11
CA THR A 10 -15.52 -3.51 9.02
C THR A 10 -14.95 -3.57 10.43
N TYR A 11 -15.65 -2.98 11.41
CA TYR A 11 -15.23 -2.98 12.81
C TYR A 11 -15.07 -4.41 13.36
N ILE A 12 -13.96 -4.67 14.05
CA ILE A 12 -13.72 -5.91 14.77
C ILE A 12 -13.52 -5.66 16.27
N LYS A 13 -14.12 -6.52 17.08
CA LYS A 13 -13.92 -6.50 18.53
C LYS A 13 -12.62 -7.21 18.85
N VAL A 14 -11.74 -6.55 19.60
CA VAL A 14 -10.48 -7.12 20.05
C VAL A 14 -10.42 -7.16 21.59
N PRO A 15 -9.58 -8.04 22.20
CA PRO A 15 -9.34 -8.04 23.63
C PRO A 15 -8.85 -6.68 24.14
N SER A 16 -9.19 -6.34 25.39
CA SER A 16 -8.84 -5.05 25.99
C SER A 16 -7.34 -4.77 25.98
N PHE A 17 -6.50 -5.81 26.16
CA PHE A 17 -5.05 -5.69 26.06
C PHE A 17 -4.57 -5.15 24.71
N LYS A 18 -5.12 -5.66 23.59
CA LYS A 18 -4.80 -5.14 22.25
C LYS A 18 -5.27 -3.69 22.08
N LYS A 19 -6.41 -3.35 22.68
CA LYS A 19 -6.94 -1.99 22.61
C LYS A 19 -6.07 -1.00 23.37
N VAL A 20 -5.49 -1.37 24.51
CA VAL A 20 -4.57 -0.51 25.27
C VAL A 20 -3.36 -0.10 24.44
N LEU A 21 -2.85 -0.98 23.56
CA LEU A 21 -1.70 -0.66 22.69
C LEU A 21 -1.95 0.56 21.79
N THR A 22 -3.19 0.83 21.42
CA THR A 22 -3.52 2.03 20.61
C THR A 22 -3.39 3.35 21.39
N TYR A 23 -3.29 3.30 22.70
CA TYR A 23 -3.06 4.45 23.57
C TYR A 23 -1.59 4.56 23.99
N THR A 24 -0.90 3.44 24.13
CA THR A 24 0.53 3.40 24.52
C THR A 24 1.47 3.60 23.34
N CYS A 25 1.03 3.24 22.14
CA CYS A 25 1.73 3.50 20.87
C CYS A 25 0.80 4.30 19.95
N PRO A 26 0.63 5.62 20.19
CA PRO A 26 -0.39 6.43 19.51
C PRO A 26 -0.07 6.72 18.05
N THR A 27 1.21 6.67 17.66
CA THR A 27 1.64 6.86 16.29
C THR A 27 1.96 5.53 15.62
N ARG A 28 1.91 5.50 14.29
CA ARG A 28 2.22 4.29 13.52
C ARG A 28 3.71 3.96 13.57
N ASP A 29 4.52 4.99 13.65
CA ASP A 29 5.96 4.87 13.76
C ASP A 29 6.37 4.18 15.07
N GLU A 30 5.78 4.58 16.20
CA GLU A 30 5.99 3.93 17.51
C GLU A 30 5.48 2.49 17.55
N ALA A 31 4.44 2.17 16.76
CA ALA A 31 3.88 0.82 16.67
C ALA A 31 4.56 -0.06 15.62
N SER A 32 5.57 0.46 14.90
CA SER A 32 6.23 -0.27 13.81
C SER A 32 7.15 -1.35 14.34
N LEU A 33 7.06 -2.54 13.75
CA LEU A 33 8.00 -3.64 13.95
C LEU A 33 8.78 -3.85 12.66
N TYR A 34 10.12 -3.84 12.77
CA TYR A 34 11.01 -4.03 11.64
C TYR A 34 11.48 -5.49 11.57
N TYR A 35 11.33 -6.09 10.40
CA TYR A 35 11.78 -7.45 10.14
C TYR A 35 12.47 -7.53 8.79
N LYS A 36 13.58 -8.27 8.70
CA LYS A 36 14.32 -8.51 7.46
C LYS A 36 14.57 -10.01 7.33
N ASP A 37 14.32 -10.52 6.14
CA ASP A 37 14.60 -11.90 5.79
C ASP A 37 15.22 -12.02 4.41
N THR A 38 15.89 -13.15 4.16
CA THR A 38 16.48 -13.50 2.86
C THR A 38 15.85 -14.79 2.40
N ILE A 39 15.20 -14.75 1.24
CA ILE A 39 14.44 -15.88 0.69
C ILE A 39 15.23 -16.49 -0.47
N VAL A 40 15.37 -17.82 -0.47
CA VAL A 40 15.95 -18.57 -1.59
C VAL A 40 14.95 -18.54 -2.75
N MET A 41 15.38 -18.01 -3.90
CA MET A 41 14.50 -17.74 -5.05
C MET A 41 14.72 -18.68 -6.26
N ASP A 42 15.60 -19.69 -6.16
CA ASP A 42 15.93 -20.56 -7.31
C ASP A 42 14.71 -21.20 -7.95
N ALA A 43 13.83 -21.79 -7.13
CA ALA A 43 12.60 -22.42 -7.61
C ALA A 43 11.63 -21.40 -8.24
N ALA A 44 11.55 -20.20 -7.66
CA ALA A 44 10.72 -19.11 -8.17
C ALA A 44 11.25 -18.57 -9.50
N ILE A 45 12.57 -18.43 -9.62
CA ILE A 45 13.22 -18.00 -10.87
C ILE A 45 13.01 -19.06 -11.96
N ALA A 46 13.20 -20.35 -11.64
CA ALA A 46 12.94 -21.45 -12.58
C ALA A 46 11.48 -21.45 -13.08
N LEU A 47 10.52 -21.22 -12.16
CA LEU A 47 9.11 -21.09 -12.51
C LEU A 47 8.88 -19.90 -13.46
N LEU A 48 9.42 -18.72 -13.13
CA LEU A 48 9.26 -17.51 -13.95
C LEU A 48 9.87 -17.69 -15.35
N LEU A 49 11.03 -18.34 -15.46
CA LEU A 49 11.64 -18.67 -16.75
C LEU A 49 10.78 -19.60 -17.59
N LYS A 50 10.20 -20.64 -16.96
CA LYS A 50 9.28 -21.57 -17.61
C LYS A 50 8.02 -20.84 -18.11
N GLU A 51 7.38 -20.10 -17.23
CA GLU A 51 6.10 -19.41 -17.51
C GLU A 51 6.25 -18.28 -18.53
N ASN A 52 7.42 -17.66 -18.63
CA ASN A 52 7.70 -16.58 -19.56
C ASN A 52 8.20 -17.05 -20.95
N ARG A 53 8.37 -18.37 -21.14
CA ARG A 53 8.87 -18.90 -22.41
C ARG A 53 7.91 -18.55 -23.56
N GLY A 54 8.44 -17.94 -24.61
CA GLY A 54 7.67 -17.54 -25.80
C GLY A 54 6.81 -16.29 -25.62
N LYS A 55 6.84 -15.64 -24.45
CA LYS A 55 6.06 -14.42 -24.21
C LYS A 55 6.83 -13.16 -24.55
N SER A 56 6.11 -12.15 -25.03
CA SER A 56 6.66 -10.81 -25.27
C SER A 56 7.10 -10.17 -23.95
N ALA A 57 7.98 -9.18 -23.98
CA ALA A 57 8.45 -8.50 -22.78
C ALA A 57 7.30 -7.87 -21.97
N LYS A 58 6.24 -7.42 -22.65
CA LYS A 58 5.05 -6.83 -22.02
C LYS A 58 4.22 -7.84 -21.23
N ASP A 59 4.21 -9.10 -21.68
CA ASP A 59 3.35 -10.14 -21.10
C ASP A 59 4.06 -10.97 -20.03
N ARG A 60 5.36 -10.74 -19.82
CA ARG A 60 6.15 -11.48 -18.84
C ARG A 60 5.76 -11.13 -17.40
N ILE A 61 5.70 -12.15 -16.57
CA ILE A 61 5.64 -11.98 -15.12
C ILE A 61 7.07 -11.87 -14.54
N ASN A 62 7.20 -11.16 -13.45
CA ASN A 62 8.49 -10.96 -12.76
C ASN A 62 8.37 -11.26 -11.26
N ILE A 63 9.47 -11.12 -10.55
CA ILE A 63 9.53 -11.41 -9.11
C ILE A 63 8.59 -10.52 -8.31
N LEU A 64 8.46 -9.24 -8.67
CA LEU A 64 7.51 -8.34 -8.00
C LEU A 64 6.08 -8.85 -8.11
N HIS A 65 5.66 -9.31 -9.31
CA HIS A 65 4.34 -9.90 -9.51
C HIS A 65 4.13 -11.16 -8.65
N LEU A 66 5.16 -12.01 -8.54
CA LEU A 66 5.10 -13.21 -7.72
C LEU A 66 4.97 -12.87 -6.23
N ILE A 67 5.74 -11.92 -5.73
CA ILE A 67 5.70 -11.48 -4.34
C ILE A 67 4.32 -10.89 -4.02
N VAL A 68 3.80 -10.00 -4.86
CA VAL A 68 2.46 -9.41 -4.67
C VAL A 68 1.38 -10.48 -4.69
N ALA A 69 1.43 -11.43 -5.63
CA ALA A 69 0.48 -12.54 -5.69
C ALA A 69 0.54 -13.42 -4.42
N SER A 70 1.74 -13.65 -3.89
CA SER A 70 1.93 -14.39 -2.64
C SER A 70 1.32 -13.64 -1.44
N PHE A 71 1.45 -12.30 -1.38
CA PHE A 71 0.81 -11.50 -0.34
C PHE A 71 -0.70 -11.48 -0.47
N VAL A 72 -1.24 -11.35 -1.67
CA VAL A 72 -2.70 -11.47 -1.91
C VAL A 72 -3.19 -12.81 -1.38
N ARG A 73 -2.51 -13.91 -1.71
CA ARG A 73 -2.85 -15.24 -1.23
C ARG A 73 -2.75 -15.36 0.30
N THR A 74 -1.69 -14.81 0.89
CA THR A 74 -1.49 -14.80 2.34
C THR A 74 -2.61 -14.07 3.07
N ILE A 75 -3.08 -12.93 2.54
CA ILE A 75 -4.21 -12.18 3.11
C ILE A 75 -5.50 -13.01 3.03
N VAL A 76 -5.74 -13.72 1.93
CA VAL A 76 -6.91 -14.60 1.79
C VAL A 76 -6.89 -15.73 2.84
N GLU A 77 -5.73 -16.34 3.06
CA GLU A 77 -5.57 -17.44 4.02
C GLU A 77 -5.50 -16.94 5.48
N ARG A 78 -5.04 -15.73 5.69
CA ARG A 78 -4.84 -15.09 7.00
C ARG A 78 -5.45 -13.68 7.04
N PRO A 79 -6.78 -13.54 7.01
CA PRO A 79 -7.44 -12.23 6.86
C PRO A 79 -7.05 -11.20 7.92
N LEU A 80 -6.70 -11.64 9.13
CA LEU A 80 -6.28 -10.75 10.22
C LEU A 80 -5.00 -9.95 9.94
N ILE A 81 -4.19 -10.35 8.95
CA ILE A 81 -3.04 -9.57 8.50
C ILE A 81 -3.49 -8.26 7.84
N ASN A 82 -4.69 -8.26 7.26
CA ASN A 82 -5.28 -7.11 6.59
C ASN A 82 -6.17 -6.30 7.55
N THR A 83 -5.69 -6.04 8.75
CA THR A 83 -6.37 -5.20 9.74
C THR A 83 -5.65 -3.89 9.92
N PHE A 84 -6.38 -2.86 10.35
CA PHE A 84 -5.81 -1.55 10.66
C PHE A 84 -6.50 -0.92 11.87
N VAL A 85 -5.89 0.14 12.40
CA VAL A 85 -6.42 0.91 13.53
C VAL A 85 -6.82 2.30 13.03
N SER A 86 -7.99 2.75 13.44
CA SER A 86 -8.42 4.13 13.29
C SER A 86 -9.20 4.55 14.53
N GLY A 87 -8.87 5.72 15.10
CA GLY A 87 -9.54 6.28 16.28
C GLY A 87 -9.63 5.30 17.47
N HIS A 88 -8.55 4.56 17.76
CA HIS A 88 -8.45 3.52 18.80
C HIS A 88 -9.39 2.32 18.60
N SER A 89 -9.84 2.08 17.38
CA SER A 89 -10.67 0.94 17.00
C SER A 89 -9.99 0.13 15.90
N PHE A 90 -10.22 -1.18 15.92
CA PHE A 90 -9.68 -2.11 14.96
C PHE A 90 -10.70 -2.40 13.86
N TYR A 91 -10.21 -2.46 12.65
CA TYR A 91 -11.02 -2.74 11.46
C TYR A 91 -10.37 -3.81 10.60
N GLN A 92 -11.19 -4.74 10.11
CA GLN A 92 -10.84 -5.62 9.00
C GLN A 92 -11.02 -4.84 7.70
N ARG A 93 -9.99 -4.73 6.87
CA ARG A 93 -10.11 -4.07 5.58
C ARG A 93 -11.04 -4.83 4.65
N ASN A 94 -11.88 -4.08 3.91
CA ASN A 94 -12.88 -4.66 3.02
C ASN A 94 -12.27 -5.10 1.67
N GLU A 95 -11.11 -4.60 1.30
CA GLU A 95 -10.41 -4.89 0.04
C GLU A 95 -9.00 -5.41 0.28
N ILE A 96 -8.43 -6.08 -0.71
CA ILE A 96 -7.00 -6.39 -0.76
C ILE A 96 -6.38 -5.42 -1.74
N SER A 97 -5.54 -4.50 -1.25
CA SER A 97 -4.92 -3.49 -2.10
C SER A 97 -3.48 -3.24 -1.67
N PHE A 98 -2.60 -3.04 -2.66
CA PHE A 98 -1.23 -2.60 -2.41
C PHE A 98 -0.94 -1.32 -3.19
N SER A 99 -0.20 -0.43 -2.56
CA SER A 99 0.30 0.77 -3.19
C SER A 99 1.76 0.57 -3.59
N LEU A 100 2.02 0.80 -4.87
CA LEU A 100 3.33 0.61 -5.48
C LEU A 100 3.97 1.97 -5.72
N VAL A 101 5.27 2.08 -5.42
CA VAL A 101 6.05 3.23 -5.85
C VAL A 101 6.32 3.08 -7.35
N ALA A 102 5.82 4.00 -8.15
CA ALA A 102 6.06 4.06 -9.59
C ALA A 102 6.78 5.36 -9.94
N LYS A 103 7.94 5.27 -10.61
CA LYS A 103 8.58 6.44 -11.20
C LYS A 103 7.88 6.78 -12.52
N LYS A 104 7.47 8.02 -12.70
CA LYS A 104 6.92 8.51 -13.97
C LYS A 104 7.98 8.53 -15.07
N GLN A 105 9.21 8.88 -14.73
CA GLN A 105 10.37 8.87 -15.61
C GLN A 105 11.54 8.22 -14.88
N LEU A 106 12.35 7.43 -15.61
CA LEU A 106 13.58 6.79 -15.07
C LEU A 106 14.76 7.78 -15.08
N THR A 107 14.54 9.02 -14.67
CA THR A 107 15.54 10.06 -14.51
C THR A 107 15.66 10.43 -13.03
N ASP A 108 16.78 11.05 -12.65
CA ASP A 108 17.01 11.47 -11.26
C ASP A 108 15.99 12.53 -10.80
N GLU A 109 15.48 13.33 -11.74
CA GLU A 109 14.45 14.35 -11.53
C GLU A 109 13.02 13.82 -11.68
N GLY A 110 12.86 12.52 -12.06
CA GLY A 110 11.56 11.89 -12.29
C GLY A 110 10.71 11.87 -11.01
N THR A 111 9.52 12.47 -11.07
CA THR A 111 8.56 12.44 -9.94
C THR A 111 8.14 11.00 -9.65
N GLU A 112 8.24 10.63 -8.38
CA GLU A 112 7.72 9.37 -7.87
C GLU A 112 6.25 9.54 -7.49
N GLY A 113 5.42 8.59 -7.88
CA GLY A 113 4.01 8.54 -7.51
C GLY A 113 3.69 7.22 -6.83
N LEU A 114 2.70 7.22 -5.96
CA LEU A 114 2.11 6.02 -5.41
C LEU A 114 0.89 5.63 -6.25
N VAL A 115 0.86 4.37 -6.70
CA VAL A 115 -0.25 3.82 -7.47
C VAL A 115 -0.90 2.72 -6.65
N LYS A 116 -2.17 2.90 -6.28
CA LYS A 116 -2.95 1.90 -5.55
C LYS A 116 -3.53 0.88 -6.53
N VAL A 117 -3.32 -0.40 -6.24
CA VAL A 117 -3.82 -1.54 -7.02
C VAL A 117 -4.69 -2.42 -6.15
N CYS A 118 -5.93 -2.66 -6.57
CA CYS A 118 -6.86 -3.55 -5.89
C CYS A 118 -6.85 -4.95 -6.53
N PHE A 119 -6.87 -5.98 -5.70
CA PHE A 119 -6.81 -7.38 -6.10
C PHE A 119 -8.04 -8.13 -5.63
N GLN A 120 -8.39 -9.18 -6.38
CA GLN A 120 -9.45 -10.11 -5.99
C GLN A 120 -8.87 -11.32 -5.25
N PRO A 121 -9.62 -11.93 -4.33
CA PRO A 121 -9.15 -13.08 -3.55
C PRO A 121 -8.68 -14.28 -4.40
N MET A 122 -9.24 -14.44 -5.59
CA MET A 122 -8.94 -15.55 -6.50
C MET A 122 -8.06 -15.16 -7.68
N ASP A 123 -7.47 -13.95 -7.66
CA ASP A 123 -6.57 -13.51 -8.74
C ASP A 123 -5.39 -14.49 -8.89
N THR A 124 -5.18 -14.96 -10.10
CA THR A 124 -3.96 -15.69 -10.49
C THR A 124 -2.78 -14.73 -10.61
N ILE A 125 -1.55 -15.25 -10.62
CA ILE A 125 -0.35 -14.42 -10.82
C ILE A 125 -0.43 -13.57 -12.11
N TRP A 126 -1.08 -14.09 -13.15
CA TRP A 126 -1.27 -13.38 -14.42
C TRP A 126 -2.23 -12.20 -14.27
N GLN A 127 -3.33 -12.40 -13.54
CA GLN A 127 -4.29 -11.34 -13.25
C GLN A 127 -3.70 -10.28 -12.33
N VAL A 128 -2.92 -10.69 -11.33
CA VAL A 128 -2.15 -9.76 -10.48
C VAL A 128 -1.21 -8.91 -11.34
N ALA A 129 -0.43 -9.53 -12.23
CA ALA A 129 0.49 -8.84 -13.11
C ALA A 129 -0.23 -7.86 -14.06
N GLU A 130 -1.38 -8.25 -14.59
CA GLU A 130 -2.19 -7.42 -15.48
C GLU A 130 -2.74 -6.19 -14.74
N ARG A 131 -3.30 -6.38 -13.52
CA ARG A 131 -3.79 -5.27 -12.70
C ARG A 131 -2.68 -4.28 -12.38
N MET A 132 -1.49 -4.79 -12.01
CA MET A 132 -0.33 -3.95 -11.71
C MET A 132 0.13 -3.17 -12.94
N ARG A 133 0.22 -3.80 -14.12
CA ARG A 133 0.61 -3.12 -15.37
C ARG A 133 -0.36 -2.01 -15.72
N ARG A 134 -1.66 -2.31 -15.73
CA ARG A 134 -2.71 -1.33 -16.01
C ARG A 134 -2.62 -0.13 -15.08
N ALA A 135 -2.52 -0.37 -13.79
CA ALA A 135 -2.44 0.70 -12.80
C ALA A 135 -1.18 1.57 -12.97
N VAL A 136 -0.04 0.98 -13.30
CA VAL A 136 1.19 1.72 -13.59
C VAL A 136 1.07 2.52 -14.89
N GLU A 137 0.44 1.99 -15.93
CA GLU A 137 0.20 2.71 -17.20
C GLU A 137 -0.75 3.89 -16.97
N GLU A 138 -1.84 3.69 -16.23
CA GLU A 138 -2.78 4.76 -15.84
C GLU A 138 -2.09 5.84 -15.01
N GLY A 139 -1.22 5.43 -14.06
CA GLY A 139 -0.45 6.36 -13.22
C GLY A 139 0.64 7.14 -13.97
N LYS A 140 1.12 6.63 -15.11
CA LYS A 140 2.08 7.33 -16.00
C LYS A 140 1.42 8.30 -16.97
N SER A 141 0.09 8.28 -17.12
CA SER A 141 -0.59 9.19 -18.02
C SER A 141 -0.44 10.64 -17.57
N ASP A 142 -0.23 11.57 -18.52
CA ASP A 142 -0.01 13.01 -18.28
C ASP A 142 -1.15 13.73 -17.53
N ARG A 143 -2.27 13.05 -17.31
CA ARG A 143 -3.40 13.63 -16.58
C ARG A 143 -3.19 13.70 -15.07
N GLY A 144 -2.07 13.18 -14.54
CA GLY A 144 -1.83 13.06 -13.09
C GLY A 144 -2.88 12.18 -12.39
N SER A 145 -2.52 11.47 -11.34
CA SER A 145 -3.56 10.83 -10.52
C SER A 145 -4.41 11.90 -9.84
N SER A 146 -5.68 11.58 -9.50
CA SER A 146 -6.52 12.49 -8.71
C SER A 146 -5.83 12.92 -7.43
N SER A 147 -5.10 12.01 -6.79
CA SER A 147 -4.32 12.27 -5.58
C SER A 147 -3.16 13.27 -5.78
N GLU A 148 -2.49 13.27 -6.94
CA GLU A 148 -1.43 14.26 -7.21
C GLU A 148 -2.00 15.69 -7.31
N ARG A 149 -3.11 15.85 -8.02
CA ARG A 149 -3.78 17.17 -8.12
C ARG A 149 -4.29 17.68 -6.77
N GLU A 150 -4.78 16.77 -5.93
CA GLU A 150 -5.21 17.09 -4.57
C GLU A 150 -4.02 17.55 -3.71
N VAL A 151 -2.85 16.89 -3.85
CA VAL A 151 -1.62 17.28 -3.16
C VAL A 151 -1.11 18.63 -3.69
N ASP A 152 -1.06 18.84 -5.02
CA ASP A 152 -0.62 20.10 -5.62
C ASP A 152 -1.51 21.27 -5.18
N PHE A 153 -2.83 21.05 -5.17
CA PHE A 153 -3.78 22.04 -4.67
C PHE A 153 -3.53 22.35 -3.19
N LEU A 154 -3.33 21.34 -2.34
CA LEU A 154 -3.06 21.52 -0.92
C LEU A 154 -1.73 22.28 -0.69
N MET A 155 -0.70 21.95 -1.46
CA MET A 155 0.61 22.60 -1.34
C MET A 155 0.64 24.02 -1.92
N SER A 156 -0.32 24.39 -2.77
CA SER A 156 -0.49 25.77 -3.24
C SER A 156 -1.11 26.71 -2.19
N MET A 157 -1.68 26.15 -1.11
CA MET A 157 -2.27 26.95 -0.04
C MET A 157 -1.21 27.57 0.87
N PRO A 158 -1.49 28.74 1.49
CA PRO A 158 -0.67 29.26 2.58
C PRO A 158 -0.53 28.21 3.70
N GLN A 159 0.67 28.11 4.28
CA GLN A 159 1.01 27.08 5.28
C GLN A 159 -0.01 26.96 6.44
N PRO A 160 -0.56 28.04 7.04
CA PRO A 160 -1.55 27.89 8.10
C PRO A 160 -2.83 27.21 7.65
N LEU A 161 -3.28 27.49 6.41
CA LEU A 161 -4.48 26.88 5.83
C LEU A 161 -4.24 25.39 5.51
N ALA A 162 -3.10 25.06 4.90
CA ALA A 162 -2.72 23.68 4.65
C ALA A 162 -2.63 22.86 5.96
N SER A 163 -2.03 23.44 7.01
CA SER A 163 -1.94 22.80 8.33
C SER A 163 -3.32 22.59 8.97
N ALA A 164 -4.20 23.57 8.90
CA ALA A 164 -5.56 23.47 9.41
C ALA A 164 -6.37 22.41 8.65
N PHE A 165 -6.23 22.35 7.32
CA PHE A 165 -6.86 21.33 6.48
C PHE A 165 -6.37 19.93 6.86
N MET A 166 -5.07 19.72 6.98
CA MET A 166 -4.48 18.44 7.35
C MET A 166 -4.91 17.98 8.74
N TRP A 167 -5.00 18.92 9.70
CA TRP A 167 -5.52 18.65 11.03
C TRP A 167 -6.99 18.21 10.98
N LEU A 168 -7.83 18.94 10.25
CA LEU A 168 -9.24 18.62 10.08
C LEU A 168 -9.44 17.27 9.39
N TYR A 169 -8.67 17.00 8.33
CA TYR A 169 -8.70 15.73 7.63
C TYR A 169 -8.42 14.55 8.59
N ARG A 170 -7.35 14.65 9.39
CA ARG A 170 -7.01 13.63 10.41
C ARG A 170 -8.11 13.48 11.46
N LEU A 171 -8.70 14.58 11.90
CA LEU A 171 -9.81 14.55 12.86
C LEU A 171 -11.02 13.81 12.29
N LEU A 172 -11.38 14.08 11.05
CA LEU A 172 -12.48 13.40 10.36
C LEU A 172 -12.18 11.92 10.14
N ASP A 173 -10.95 11.58 9.75
CA ASP A 173 -10.52 10.18 9.56
C ASP A 173 -10.63 9.38 10.86
N THR A 174 -10.08 9.89 11.97
CA THR A 174 -10.14 9.21 13.27
C THR A 174 -11.56 9.10 13.84
N ARG A 175 -12.49 9.93 13.37
CA ARG A 175 -13.93 9.89 13.73
C ARG A 175 -14.78 9.09 12.75
N ASN A 176 -14.18 8.52 11.70
CA ASN A 176 -14.86 7.78 10.62
C ASN A 176 -15.88 8.65 9.85
N LEU A 177 -15.53 9.90 9.62
CA LEU A 177 -16.37 10.89 8.93
C LEU A 177 -15.82 11.27 7.54
N LEU A 178 -14.68 10.69 7.13
CA LEU A 178 -14.16 10.94 5.79
C LEU A 178 -15.05 10.31 4.72
N PRO A 179 -15.30 11.02 3.62
CA PRO A 179 -15.96 10.47 2.44
C PRO A 179 -15.19 9.27 1.88
N GLY A 180 -15.92 8.22 1.46
CA GLY A 180 -15.32 7.01 0.91
C GLY A 180 -14.47 7.27 -0.35
N SER A 181 -14.82 8.27 -1.15
CA SER A 181 -14.06 8.65 -2.35
C SER A 181 -12.65 9.15 -2.02
N LEU A 182 -12.48 9.93 -0.96
CA LEU A 182 -11.15 10.39 -0.53
C LEU A 182 -10.28 9.22 -0.06
N ILE A 183 -10.87 8.30 0.71
CA ILE A 183 -10.17 7.09 1.18
C ILE A 183 -9.81 6.16 0.00
N ALA A 184 -10.72 5.99 -0.95
CA ALA A 184 -10.50 5.09 -2.09
C ALA A 184 -9.36 5.57 -2.99
N ASN A 185 -9.25 6.88 -3.19
CA ASN A 185 -8.26 7.47 -4.08
C ASN A 185 -6.88 7.66 -3.43
N ASP A 186 -6.79 7.72 -2.11
CA ASP A 186 -5.51 7.91 -1.42
C ASP A 186 -4.76 6.57 -1.29
N PRO A 187 -3.55 6.45 -1.90
CA PRO A 187 -2.74 5.24 -1.83
C PRO A 187 -2.31 4.84 -0.41
N SER A 188 -2.34 5.79 0.54
CA SER A 188 -1.99 5.52 1.94
C SER A 188 -3.06 4.71 2.69
N TYR A 189 -4.24 4.53 2.08
CA TYR A 189 -5.32 3.68 2.56
C TYR A 189 -5.34 2.35 1.82
N SER A 190 -4.26 1.56 1.96
CA SER A 190 -4.09 0.25 1.33
C SER A 190 -3.71 -0.81 2.36
N SER A 191 -3.72 -2.08 1.99
CA SER A 191 -3.23 -3.18 2.83
C SER A 191 -1.74 -3.01 3.15
N GLY A 192 -0.98 -2.48 2.18
CA GLY A 192 0.44 -2.19 2.35
C GLY A 192 1.03 -1.39 1.20
N LEU A 193 2.21 -0.85 1.47
CA LEU A 193 3.05 -0.13 0.52
C LEU A 193 4.19 -1.06 0.08
N ILE A 194 4.50 -1.10 -1.20
CA ILE A 194 5.57 -1.95 -1.75
C ILE A 194 6.51 -1.09 -2.59
N THR A 195 7.78 -1.15 -2.26
CA THR A 195 8.87 -0.56 -3.08
C THR A 195 9.82 -1.65 -3.55
N ASN A 196 10.23 -1.58 -4.82
CA ASN A 196 11.17 -2.53 -5.43
C ASN A 196 12.53 -1.88 -5.67
N LEU A 197 13.37 -1.89 -4.65
CA LEU A 197 14.73 -1.37 -4.69
C LEU A 197 15.68 -2.29 -5.48
N GLY A 198 15.32 -3.58 -5.61
CA GLY A 198 16.06 -4.53 -6.41
C GLY A 198 16.12 -4.16 -7.89
N SER A 199 15.11 -3.44 -8.41
CA SER A 199 15.09 -2.96 -9.80
C SER A 199 16.17 -1.92 -10.12
N ILE A 200 16.71 -1.25 -9.10
CA ILE A 200 17.81 -0.27 -9.20
C ILE A 200 19.10 -0.78 -8.53
N GLY A 201 19.18 -2.08 -8.24
CA GLY A 201 20.38 -2.73 -7.73
C GLY A 201 20.68 -2.51 -6.24
N ILE A 202 19.72 -1.98 -5.47
CA ILE A 202 19.89 -1.68 -4.04
C ILE A 202 19.36 -2.83 -3.19
N ASP A 203 20.00 -3.10 -2.05
CA ASP A 203 19.53 -4.05 -1.04
C ASP A 203 18.24 -3.54 -0.35
N GLY A 204 17.45 -4.44 0.20
CA GLY A 204 16.28 -4.08 0.99
C GLY A 204 16.67 -3.28 2.24
N VAL A 205 15.97 -2.18 2.46
CA VAL A 205 16.16 -1.27 3.60
C VAL A 205 14.97 -1.33 4.54
N PHE A 206 15.19 -0.93 5.79
CA PHE A 206 14.08 -0.65 6.71
C PHE A 206 13.46 0.69 6.39
N HIS A 207 12.15 0.74 6.41
CA HIS A 207 11.39 1.97 6.22
C HIS A 207 10.25 2.04 7.23
N HIS A 208 10.03 3.20 7.83
CA HIS A 208 8.92 3.40 8.77
C HIS A 208 7.59 3.58 8.02
N LEU A 209 6.49 3.28 8.69
CA LEU A 209 5.15 3.60 8.22
C LEU A 209 4.89 5.11 8.35
N PHE A 210 4.25 5.70 7.37
CA PHE A 210 3.82 7.10 7.46
C PHE A 210 2.69 7.28 8.47
N ASN A 211 2.73 8.36 9.23
CA ASN A 211 1.63 8.77 10.12
C ASN A 211 0.46 9.41 9.34
N TRP A 212 0.20 8.91 8.13
CA TRP A 212 -0.88 9.27 7.23
C TRP A 212 -1.52 8.01 6.66
N GLY A 213 -2.84 8.04 6.45
CA GLY A 213 -3.57 6.87 6.00
C GLY A 213 -3.65 5.75 7.05
N ASN A 214 -3.85 4.52 6.59
CA ASN A 214 -4.02 3.37 7.48
C ASN A 214 -3.37 2.07 6.94
N SER A 215 -2.38 2.16 6.04
CA SER A 215 -1.61 0.99 5.59
C SER A 215 -0.92 0.30 6.76
N GLY A 216 -1.06 -1.01 6.89
CA GLY A 216 -0.50 -1.80 8.01
C GLY A 216 0.90 -2.34 7.74
N LEU A 217 1.40 -2.26 6.52
CA LEU A 217 2.65 -2.85 6.07
C LEU A 217 3.38 -1.92 5.11
N ILE A 218 4.70 -1.88 5.22
CA ILE A 218 5.58 -1.39 4.16
C ILE A 218 6.65 -2.43 3.87
N MET A 219 6.84 -2.77 2.61
CA MET A 219 7.80 -3.78 2.19
C MET A 219 8.78 -3.20 1.17
N ALA A 220 10.07 -3.29 1.50
CA ALA A 220 11.16 -2.96 0.60
C ALA A 220 11.79 -4.25 0.05
N ILE A 221 11.63 -4.50 -1.25
CA ILE A 221 12.20 -5.66 -1.93
C ILE A 221 13.60 -5.28 -2.38
N GLY A 222 14.62 -6.00 -1.88
CA GLY A 222 16.01 -5.82 -2.28
C GLY A 222 16.38 -6.58 -3.56
N LYS A 223 17.62 -6.36 -4.02
CA LYS A 223 18.17 -7.06 -5.18
C LYS A 223 18.37 -8.54 -4.92
N ILE A 224 18.33 -9.33 -5.99
CA ILE A 224 18.75 -10.74 -6.00
C ILE A 224 20.28 -10.77 -5.95
N LYS A 225 20.81 -11.67 -5.13
CA LYS A 225 22.24 -11.91 -4.98
C LYS A 225 22.59 -13.25 -5.60
#